data_11f86faf712bdbd7b90ab18aa11e58a8
#
_entry.id   11f86faf712bdbd7b90ab18aa11e58a8
#
_cell.length_a   1.000
_cell.length_b   1.000
_cell.length_c   1.000
_cell.angle_alpha   90.00
_cell.angle_beta   90.00
_cell.angle_gamma   90.00
#
_symmetry.space_group_name_H-M   'P 1'
#
loop_
_entity.id
_entity.type
_entity.pdbx_description
1 polymer ?
#
loop_
_entity_poly.entity_id
_entity_poly.type
_entity_poly.pdbx_seq_one_letter_code
_entity_poly.pdbx_strand_id
1 'polypeptide(L)'
;SSLCSYIYGYRNDYQGIINFDETNIKAYSVKQWVELRKHSLSMLFQDLRIFTELTAIENIRLKNNLTGYKTRKEVLALFEALGLSDKLNVKAGKLSFGQQQRVAFIRSLCQPFDFIFLDEPISHLDDDNAHIMEELVTGEAKKQGAGIIVTSIGKHIELKYDRILKL
;
A
#
# COMPACT_ATOMS: atom_id res chain seq x y z
N SER A 1 -6.88 -9.65 -6.46
CA SER A 1 -5.38 -9.79 -6.58
C SER A 1 -4.89 -9.74 -8.02
N SER A 2 -5.42 -10.54 -8.95
CA SER A 2 -4.91 -10.55 -10.34
C SER A 2 -5.05 -9.21 -11.04
N LEU A 3 -6.20 -8.52 -10.92
CA LEU A 3 -6.40 -7.22 -11.53
C LEU A 3 -5.39 -6.18 -11.04
N CYS A 4 -5.16 -6.10 -9.72
CA CYS A 4 -4.15 -5.21 -9.15
C CYS A 4 -2.74 -5.51 -9.70
N SER A 5 -2.39 -6.80 -9.84
CA SER A 5 -1.11 -7.22 -10.41
C SER A 5 -0.94 -6.81 -11.87
N TYR A 6 -2.01 -6.83 -12.66
CA TYR A 6 -2.00 -6.35 -14.05
C TYR A 6 -1.82 -4.83 -14.13
N ILE A 7 -2.63 -4.09 -13.36
CA ILE A 7 -2.58 -2.62 -13.37
C ILE A 7 -1.22 -2.13 -12.83
N TYR A 8 -0.69 -2.78 -11.79
CA TYR A 8 0.61 -2.44 -11.20
C TYR A 8 1.80 -2.90 -12.06
N GLY A 9 1.54 -3.63 -13.17
CA GLY A 9 2.57 -4.07 -14.12
C GLY A 9 3.47 -5.21 -13.62
N TYR A 10 2.98 -6.04 -12.68
CA TYR A 10 3.68 -7.26 -12.27
C TYR A 10 3.39 -8.43 -13.20
N ARG A 11 2.21 -8.44 -13.80
CA ARG A 11 1.77 -9.45 -14.75
C ARG A 11 1.37 -8.79 -16.06
N ASN A 12 1.61 -9.48 -17.17
CA ASN A 12 1.27 -9.04 -18.52
C ASN A 12 0.45 -10.08 -19.31
N ASP A 13 0.11 -11.20 -18.68
CA ASP A 13 -0.65 -12.33 -19.23
C ASP A 13 -2.17 -12.06 -19.20
N TYR A 14 -2.61 -10.89 -19.68
CA TYR A 14 -4.02 -10.52 -19.77
C TYR A 14 -4.43 -10.17 -21.20
N GLN A 15 -5.72 -10.32 -21.50
CA GLN A 15 -6.36 -9.84 -22.72
C GLN A 15 -7.02 -8.49 -22.46
N GLY A 16 -6.96 -7.58 -23.44
CA GLY A 16 -7.50 -6.24 -23.33
C GLY A 16 -6.43 -5.16 -23.24
N ILE A 17 -6.87 -3.96 -22.91
CA ILE A 17 -6.05 -2.74 -22.87
C ILE A 17 -6.17 -2.11 -21.48
N ILE A 18 -5.04 -1.76 -20.89
CA ILE A 18 -4.97 -0.94 -19.67
C ILE A 18 -4.16 0.31 -20.04
N ASN A 19 -4.73 1.47 -19.82
CA ASN A 19 -4.06 2.74 -20.06
C ASN A 19 -3.90 3.49 -18.75
N PHE A 20 -2.76 4.17 -18.59
CA PHE A 20 -2.63 5.31 -17.69
C PHE A 20 -2.66 6.55 -18.58
N ASP A 21 -3.64 7.42 -18.32
CA ASP A 21 -4.04 8.48 -19.23
C ASP A 21 -4.29 7.89 -20.64
N GLU A 22 -3.60 8.35 -21.65
CA GLU A 22 -3.75 7.87 -23.02
C GLU A 22 -2.74 6.79 -23.42
N THR A 23 -1.84 6.40 -22.52
CA THR A 23 -0.74 5.49 -22.84
C THR A 23 -1.01 4.07 -22.35
N ASN A 24 -0.95 3.11 -23.30
CA ASN A 24 -1.07 1.69 -22.95
C ASN A 24 0.13 1.24 -22.11
N ILE A 25 -0.13 0.61 -20.97
CA ILE A 25 0.91 0.18 -20.04
C ILE A 25 1.86 -0.87 -20.64
N LYS A 26 1.46 -1.58 -21.69
CA LYS A 26 2.34 -2.51 -22.43
C LYS A 26 3.47 -1.81 -23.18
N ALA A 27 3.32 -0.51 -23.45
CA ALA A 27 4.35 0.31 -24.09
C ALA A 27 5.35 0.92 -23.12
N TYR A 28 5.13 0.77 -21.80
CA TYR A 28 6.00 1.39 -20.79
C TYR A 28 7.35 0.72 -20.70
N SER A 29 8.40 1.52 -20.82
CA SER A 29 9.77 1.12 -20.48
C SER A 29 9.93 0.90 -18.97
N VAL A 30 10.99 0.18 -18.59
CA VAL A 30 11.33 -0.03 -17.17
C VAL A 30 11.46 1.30 -16.42
N LYS A 31 12.07 2.32 -17.04
CA LYS A 31 12.20 3.66 -16.45
C LYS A 31 10.85 4.31 -16.15
N GLN A 32 9.92 4.25 -17.08
CA GLN A 32 8.56 4.79 -16.90
C GLN A 32 7.82 4.04 -15.78
N TRP A 33 7.94 2.71 -15.71
CA TRP A 33 7.39 1.92 -14.62
C TRP A 33 7.99 2.29 -13.25
N VAL A 34 9.28 2.53 -13.17
CA VAL A 34 9.94 2.98 -11.94
C VAL A 34 9.37 4.32 -11.47
N GLU A 35 9.27 5.31 -12.37
CA GLU A 35 8.73 6.63 -12.03
C GLU A 35 7.25 6.54 -11.62
N LEU A 36 6.43 5.78 -12.35
CA LEU A 36 5.01 5.59 -12.03
C LEU A 36 4.83 4.99 -10.63
N ARG A 37 5.57 3.92 -10.30
CA ARG A 37 5.51 3.25 -8.99
C ARG A 37 6.15 4.07 -7.86
N LYS A 38 6.94 5.06 -8.19
CA LYS A 38 7.59 5.94 -7.24
C LYS A 38 6.69 7.12 -6.85
N HIS A 39 5.89 7.63 -7.80
CA HIS A 39 5.17 8.88 -7.64
C HIS A 39 3.65 8.76 -7.75
N SER A 40 3.13 7.81 -8.52
CA SER A 40 1.70 7.74 -8.84
C SER A 40 0.99 6.49 -8.36
N LEU A 41 1.68 5.36 -8.21
CA LEU A 41 1.05 4.11 -7.80
C LEU A 41 1.65 3.58 -6.50
N SER A 42 0.85 3.48 -5.47
CA SER A 42 1.21 2.74 -4.26
C SER A 42 0.45 1.43 -4.16
N MET A 43 1.01 0.44 -3.46
CA MET A 43 0.37 -0.86 -3.27
C MET A 43 0.71 -1.50 -1.94
N LEU A 44 -0.33 -1.93 -1.22
CA LEU A 44 -0.24 -2.93 -0.17
C LEU A 44 -0.50 -4.30 -0.80
N PHE A 45 0.50 -5.14 -0.81
CA PHE A 45 0.43 -6.50 -1.35
C PHE A 45 -0.18 -7.48 -0.36
N GLN A 46 -0.93 -8.46 -0.83
CA GLN A 46 -1.45 -9.55 -0.01
C GLN A 46 -0.32 -10.34 0.68
N ASP A 47 0.80 -10.59 -0.01
CA ASP A 47 2.00 -11.24 0.52
C ASP A 47 2.94 -10.29 1.29
N LEU A 48 2.47 -9.07 1.59
CA LEU A 48 3.12 -7.97 2.31
C LEU A 48 4.46 -7.51 1.72
N ARG A 49 5.23 -8.36 1.08
CA ARG A 49 6.58 -8.11 0.50
C ARG A 49 7.50 -7.37 1.46
N ILE A 50 7.50 -7.80 2.73
CA ILE A 50 8.30 -7.21 3.77
C ILE A 50 9.69 -7.86 3.80
N PHE A 51 10.70 -7.08 4.12
CA PHE A 51 12.07 -7.57 4.30
C PHE A 51 12.22 -8.03 5.75
N THR A 52 12.18 -9.34 5.97
CA THR A 52 12.16 -9.96 7.31
C THR A 52 13.44 -9.71 8.11
N GLU A 53 14.57 -9.53 7.44
CA GLU A 53 15.87 -9.25 8.05
C GLU A 53 16.04 -7.81 8.53
N LEU A 54 15.25 -6.88 7.97
CA LEU A 54 15.24 -5.49 8.35
C LEU A 54 14.27 -5.24 9.50
N THR A 55 14.54 -4.22 10.28
CA THR A 55 13.61 -3.73 11.31
C THR A 55 12.36 -3.12 10.67
N ALA A 56 11.31 -2.94 11.49
CA ALA A 56 10.08 -2.29 11.03
C ALA A 56 10.37 -0.91 10.43
N ILE A 57 11.14 -0.06 11.11
CA ILE A 57 11.46 1.28 10.62
C ILE A 57 12.35 1.27 9.37
N GLU A 58 13.25 0.31 9.23
CA GLU A 58 14.08 0.17 8.03
C GLU A 58 13.25 -0.21 6.81
N ASN A 59 12.25 -1.09 6.96
CA ASN A 59 11.28 -1.40 5.91
C ASN A 59 10.56 -0.15 5.38
N ILE A 60 10.22 0.79 6.26
CA ILE A 60 9.59 2.06 5.86
C ILE A 60 10.61 2.96 5.15
N ARG A 61 11.83 3.07 5.69
CA ARG A 61 12.89 3.90 5.13
C ARG A 61 13.24 3.53 3.69
N LEU A 62 13.24 2.23 3.34
CA LEU A 62 13.49 1.79 1.96
C LEU A 62 12.57 2.49 0.95
N LYS A 63 11.30 2.65 1.30
CA LYS A 63 10.32 3.29 0.42
C LYS A 63 10.37 4.81 0.54
N ASN A 64 10.36 5.33 1.75
CA ASN A 64 10.33 6.76 2.00
C ASN A 64 11.56 7.50 1.45
N ASN A 65 12.75 6.88 1.49
CA ASN A 65 13.99 7.49 0.97
C ASN A 65 13.97 7.71 -0.55
N LEU A 66 13.08 7.04 -1.29
CA LEU A 66 12.97 7.24 -2.74
C LEU A 66 12.42 8.62 -3.10
N THR A 67 11.59 9.20 -2.23
CA THR A 67 10.88 10.47 -2.49
C THR A 67 11.03 11.49 -1.36
N GLY A 68 11.40 11.06 -0.15
CA GLY A 68 11.42 11.91 1.04
C GLY A 68 10.02 12.40 1.45
N TYR A 69 8.97 11.68 1.05
CA TYR A 69 7.58 12.15 1.14
C TYR A 69 7.10 12.39 2.57
N LYS A 70 7.41 11.48 3.50
CA LYS A 70 7.05 11.61 4.92
C LYS A 70 8.25 12.07 5.74
N THR A 71 8.02 13.04 6.61
CA THR A 71 8.98 13.40 7.67
C THR A 71 9.10 12.26 8.68
N ARG A 72 10.19 12.25 9.45
CA ARG A 72 10.36 11.29 10.54
C ARG A 72 9.20 11.36 11.55
N LYS A 73 8.71 12.57 11.86
CA LYS A 73 7.60 12.77 12.79
C LYS A 73 6.31 12.12 12.29
N GLU A 74 5.98 12.29 11.01
CA GLU A 74 4.80 11.66 10.41
C GLU A 74 4.90 10.13 10.40
N VAL A 75 6.09 9.58 10.09
CA VAL A 75 6.31 8.14 10.15
C VAL A 75 6.10 7.61 11.56
N LEU A 76 6.64 8.26 12.59
CA LEU A 76 6.46 7.85 13.99
C LEU A 76 5.00 7.92 14.42
N ALA A 77 4.25 8.95 13.99
CA ALA A 77 2.82 9.05 14.27
C ALA A 77 2.01 7.89 13.65
N LEU A 78 2.38 7.40 12.45
CA LEU A 78 1.76 6.22 11.85
C LEU A 78 2.03 4.96 12.68
N PHE A 79 3.26 4.80 13.20
CA PHE A 79 3.58 3.68 14.10
C PHE A 79 2.80 3.74 15.40
N GLU A 80 2.64 4.94 15.98
CA GLU A 80 1.86 5.16 17.20
C GLU A 80 0.39 4.85 16.97
N ALA A 81 -0.22 5.38 15.92
CA ALA A 81 -1.61 5.15 15.58
C ALA A 81 -1.95 3.65 15.42
N LEU A 82 -1.02 2.88 14.87
CA LEU A 82 -1.17 1.44 14.64
C LEU A 82 -0.61 0.56 15.78
N GLY A 83 -0.29 1.14 16.95
CA GLY A 83 0.15 0.38 18.12
C GLY A 83 1.49 -0.33 17.93
N LEU A 84 2.42 0.26 17.17
CA LEU A 84 3.72 -0.32 16.83
C LEU A 84 4.90 0.49 17.37
N SER A 85 4.70 1.45 18.26
CA SER A 85 5.76 2.34 18.77
C SER A 85 6.93 1.59 19.40
N ASP A 86 6.65 0.49 20.12
CA ASP A 86 7.66 -0.37 20.75
C ASP A 86 8.31 -1.35 19.77
N LYS A 87 7.84 -1.44 18.54
CA LYS A 87 8.30 -2.38 17.50
C LYS A 87 9.22 -1.76 16.45
N LEU A 88 9.45 -0.46 16.48
CA LEU A 88 10.25 0.28 15.50
C LEU A 88 11.57 -0.43 15.13
N ASN A 89 12.33 -0.84 16.12
CA ASN A 89 13.64 -1.45 15.97
C ASN A 89 13.62 -3.00 16.03
N VAL A 90 12.42 -3.61 16.04
CA VAL A 90 12.28 -5.06 15.98
C VAL A 90 12.38 -5.52 14.53
N LYS A 91 13.16 -6.58 14.27
CA LYS A 91 13.22 -7.20 12.93
C LYS A 91 11.83 -7.67 12.51
N ALA A 92 11.44 -7.34 11.26
CA ALA A 92 10.11 -7.64 10.78
C ALA A 92 9.77 -9.14 10.82
N GLY A 93 10.74 -10.02 10.64
CA GLY A 93 10.55 -11.46 10.78
C GLY A 93 10.21 -11.95 12.19
N LYS A 94 10.38 -11.10 13.24
CA LYS A 94 9.99 -11.40 14.63
C LYS A 94 8.59 -10.86 15.00
N LEU A 95 7.97 -10.11 14.11
CA LEU A 95 6.64 -9.56 14.29
C LEU A 95 5.57 -10.60 13.95
N SER A 96 4.41 -10.52 14.62
CA SER A 96 3.25 -11.30 14.20
C SER A 96 2.80 -10.89 12.79
N PHE A 97 2.05 -11.76 12.10
CA PHE A 97 1.58 -11.45 10.73
C PHE A 97 0.78 -10.14 10.69
N GLY A 98 -0.14 -9.90 11.64
CA GLY A 98 -0.90 -8.65 11.72
C GLY A 98 -0.01 -7.42 11.99
N GLN A 99 1.08 -7.57 12.78
CA GLN A 99 2.06 -6.49 12.95
C GLN A 99 2.85 -6.24 11.66
N GLN A 100 3.25 -7.29 10.94
CA GLN A 100 3.89 -7.17 9.63
C GLN A 100 2.97 -6.50 8.61
N GLN A 101 1.68 -6.83 8.63
CA GLN A 101 0.67 -6.22 7.76
C GLN A 101 0.54 -4.72 8.02
N ARG A 102 0.49 -4.29 9.28
CA ARG A 102 0.48 -2.88 9.65
C ARG A 102 1.78 -2.15 9.24
N VAL A 103 2.95 -2.79 9.37
CA VAL A 103 4.21 -2.23 8.86
C VAL A 103 4.18 -2.09 7.34
N ALA A 104 3.71 -3.11 6.60
CA ALA A 104 3.57 -3.04 5.15
C ALA A 104 2.59 -1.94 4.72
N PHE A 105 1.51 -1.76 5.47
CA PHE A 105 0.55 -0.68 5.26
C PHE A 105 1.19 0.70 5.48
N ILE A 106 1.89 0.94 6.59
CA ILE A 106 2.64 2.21 6.80
C ILE A 106 3.58 2.46 5.61
N ARG A 107 4.30 1.43 5.17
CA ARG A 107 5.21 1.56 4.02
C ARG A 107 4.50 2.01 2.76
N SER A 108 3.27 1.52 2.51
CA SER A 108 2.49 1.93 1.34
C SER A 108 2.05 3.40 1.39
N LEU A 109 1.93 4.00 2.57
CA LEU A 109 1.60 5.41 2.75
C LEU A 109 2.83 6.35 2.70
N CYS A 110 4.05 5.79 2.63
CA CYS A 110 5.29 6.58 2.68
C CYS A 110 5.83 6.97 1.30
N GLN A 111 4.94 7.29 0.38
CA GLN A 111 5.25 7.85 -0.94
C GLN A 111 4.06 8.69 -1.43
N PRO A 112 4.27 9.59 -2.41
CA PRO A 112 3.14 10.18 -3.14
C PRO A 112 2.46 9.14 -4.01
N PHE A 113 1.14 9.30 -4.24
CA PHE A 113 0.39 8.47 -5.15
C PHE A 113 -0.87 9.17 -5.67
N ASP A 114 -1.23 8.87 -6.92
CA ASP A 114 -2.54 9.20 -7.51
C ASP A 114 -3.54 8.07 -7.23
N PHE A 115 -3.03 6.82 -7.11
CA PHE A 115 -3.82 5.66 -6.73
C PHE A 115 -3.07 4.78 -5.73
N ILE A 116 -3.79 4.34 -4.68
CA ILE A 116 -3.31 3.30 -3.77
C ILE A 116 -4.14 2.03 -3.94
N PHE A 117 -3.46 0.91 -4.15
CA PHE A 117 -4.06 -0.42 -4.23
C PHE A 117 -3.91 -1.14 -2.90
N LEU A 118 -5.01 -1.65 -2.37
CA LEU A 118 -5.05 -2.42 -1.14
C LEU A 118 -5.55 -3.83 -1.46
N ASP A 119 -4.64 -4.80 -1.48
CA ASP A 119 -4.96 -6.19 -1.78
C ASP A 119 -5.12 -6.99 -0.48
N GLU A 120 -6.35 -7.37 -0.13
CA GLU A 120 -6.72 -8.04 1.13
C GLU A 120 -6.21 -7.31 2.39
N PRO A 121 -6.49 -5.99 2.55
CA PRO A 121 -5.80 -5.14 3.51
C PRO A 121 -6.05 -5.52 4.99
N ILE A 122 -7.14 -6.22 5.30
CA ILE A 122 -7.57 -6.49 6.68
C ILE A 122 -7.80 -7.97 7.00
N SER A 123 -7.33 -8.88 6.16
CA SER A 123 -7.61 -10.32 6.27
C SER A 123 -7.15 -10.94 7.61
N HIS A 124 -6.20 -10.33 8.30
CA HIS A 124 -5.60 -10.84 9.55
C HIS A 124 -5.59 -9.80 10.67
N LEU A 125 -6.50 -8.84 10.62
CA LEU A 125 -6.62 -7.76 11.61
C LEU A 125 -7.92 -7.87 12.40
N ASP A 126 -7.87 -7.40 13.63
CA ASP A 126 -9.05 -7.09 14.44
C ASP A 126 -9.74 -5.83 13.90
N ASP A 127 -10.97 -5.59 14.35
CA ASP A 127 -11.80 -4.50 13.84
C ASP A 127 -11.24 -3.13 14.21
N ASP A 128 -10.61 -2.97 15.38
CA ASP A 128 -10.02 -1.70 15.80
C ASP A 128 -8.85 -1.29 14.88
N ASN A 129 -7.93 -2.21 14.59
CA ASN A 129 -6.85 -1.95 13.66
C ASN A 129 -7.34 -1.73 12.22
N ALA A 130 -8.38 -2.45 11.79
CA ALA A 130 -8.99 -2.25 10.48
C ALA A 130 -9.56 -0.83 10.34
N HIS A 131 -10.27 -0.34 11.37
CA HIS A 131 -10.82 1.01 11.39
C HIS A 131 -9.74 2.10 11.37
N ILE A 132 -8.68 1.93 12.16
CA ILE A 132 -7.53 2.87 12.13
C ILE A 132 -6.89 2.91 10.73
N MET A 133 -6.70 1.76 10.09
CA MET A 133 -6.14 1.71 8.74
C MET A 133 -7.05 2.40 7.71
N GLU A 134 -8.37 2.26 7.85
CA GLU A 134 -9.36 2.98 7.03
C GLU A 134 -9.22 4.49 7.15
N GLU A 135 -9.20 5.01 8.38
CA GLU A 135 -9.04 6.44 8.64
C GLU A 135 -7.73 6.98 8.06
N LEU A 136 -6.63 6.27 8.28
CA LEU A 136 -5.30 6.66 7.79
C LEU A 136 -5.22 6.69 6.27
N VAL A 137 -5.73 5.66 5.57
CA VAL A 137 -5.66 5.65 4.10
C VAL A 137 -6.61 6.67 3.49
N THR A 138 -7.81 6.84 4.05
CA THR A 138 -8.77 7.83 3.59
C THR A 138 -8.24 9.25 3.78
N GLY A 139 -7.66 9.53 4.94
CA GLY A 139 -7.04 10.83 5.24
C GLY A 139 -5.87 11.13 4.30
N GLU A 140 -5.01 10.13 4.05
CA GLU A 140 -3.87 10.29 3.16
C GLU A 140 -4.29 10.46 1.70
N ALA A 141 -5.23 9.65 1.21
CA ALA A 141 -5.77 9.76 -0.14
C ALA A 141 -6.46 11.11 -0.36
N LYS A 142 -7.26 11.58 0.60
CA LYS A 142 -7.89 12.90 0.54
C LYS A 142 -6.86 14.02 0.47
N LYS A 143 -5.79 13.94 1.27
CA LYS A 143 -4.69 14.92 1.26
C LYS A 143 -4.02 15.03 -0.10
N GLN A 144 -3.91 13.92 -0.83
CA GLN A 144 -3.27 13.84 -2.14
C GLN A 144 -4.24 13.98 -3.33
N GLY A 145 -5.55 14.00 -3.10
CA GLY A 145 -6.55 13.95 -4.16
C GLY A 145 -6.56 12.59 -4.90
N ALA A 146 -6.17 11.53 -4.20
CA ALA A 146 -5.90 10.21 -4.77
C ALA A 146 -7.09 9.26 -4.68
N GLY A 147 -7.14 8.29 -5.59
CA GLY A 147 -8.10 7.18 -5.57
C GLY A 147 -7.62 6.00 -4.73
N ILE A 148 -8.57 5.31 -4.08
CA ILE A 148 -8.32 4.06 -3.34
C ILE A 148 -8.97 2.90 -4.10
N ILE A 149 -8.21 1.86 -4.40
CA ILE A 149 -8.70 0.63 -5.04
C ILE A 149 -8.47 -0.52 -4.07
N VAL A 150 -9.56 -1.16 -3.65
CA VAL A 150 -9.52 -2.29 -2.72
C VAL A 150 -9.94 -3.55 -3.43
N THR A 151 -9.20 -4.64 -3.24
CA THR A 151 -9.64 -5.99 -3.57
C THR A 151 -9.78 -6.80 -2.29
N SER A 152 -10.91 -7.51 -2.14
CA SER A 152 -11.12 -8.39 -0.99
C SER A 152 -12.00 -9.59 -1.35
N ILE A 153 -11.82 -10.69 -0.61
CA ILE A 153 -12.66 -11.88 -0.63
C ILE A 153 -13.24 -12.05 0.78
N GLY A 154 -14.53 -11.81 0.95
CA GLY A 154 -15.21 -11.91 2.25
C GLY A 154 -15.15 -10.61 3.04
N LYS A 155 -14.31 -10.56 4.11
CA LYS A 155 -14.19 -9.36 4.95
C LYS A 155 -13.53 -8.21 4.17
N HIS A 156 -14.14 -7.03 4.16
CA HIS A 156 -13.62 -5.85 3.48
C HIS A 156 -13.57 -4.65 4.42
N ILE A 157 -12.68 -3.72 4.13
CA ILE A 157 -12.56 -2.45 4.84
C ILE A 157 -13.81 -1.60 4.60
N GLU A 158 -14.33 -0.94 5.63
CA GLU A 158 -15.60 -0.19 5.60
C GLU A 158 -15.43 1.21 4.98
N LEU A 159 -14.95 1.26 3.74
CA LEU A 159 -14.85 2.53 3.01
C LEU A 159 -16.20 2.88 2.35
N LYS A 160 -16.44 4.18 2.21
CA LYS A 160 -17.52 4.65 1.34
C LYS A 160 -17.09 4.50 -0.12
N TYR A 161 -17.48 3.38 -0.73
CA TYR A 161 -17.13 3.09 -2.12
C TYR A 161 -18.00 3.87 -3.11
N ASP A 162 -17.38 4.56 -4.06
CA ASP A 162 -18.07 5.19 -5.19
C ASP A 162 -18.53 4.13 -6.20
N ARG A 163 -17.78 3.03 -6.32
CA ARG A 163 -18.07 1.94 -7.25
C ARG A 163 -17.61 0.59 -6.73
N ILE A 164 -18.47 -0.41 -6.90
CA ILE A 164 -18.15 -1.82 -6.58
C ILE A 164 -18.24 -2.64 -7.87
N LEU A 165 -17.20 -3.41 -8.16
CA LEU A 165 -17.12 -4.35 -9.26
C LEU A 165 -17.05 -5.78 -8.70
N LYS A 166 -17.92 -6.66 -9.17
CA LYS A 166 -17.83 -8.10 -8.90
C LYS A 166 -17.11 -8.75 -10.08
N LEU A 167 -16.02 -9.44 -9.82
CA LEU A 167 -15.18 -10.13 -10.80
C LEU A 167 -15.38 -11.64 -10.70
#